data_ea0468f36f8a2295b0d0c7f7e63d133c
#
_entry.id   ea0468f36f8a2295b0d0c7f7e63d133c
#
_cell.length_a   1.000
_cell.length_b   1.000
_cell.length_c   1.000
_cell.angle_alpha   90.00
_cell.angle_beta   90.00
_cell.angle_gamma   90.00
#
_symmetry.space_group_name_H-M   'P 1'
#
loop_
_entity.id
_entity.type
_entity.pdbx_description
1 polymer ?
#
loop_
_entity_poly.entity_id
_entity_poly.type
_entity_poly.pdbx_seq_one_letter_code
_entity_poly.pdbx_strand_id
1 'polypeptide(L)'
;MNASGLTGPRTEETAPQGAPTLTMTPVPSVAHEATRLAEWVEPKATSLVELRARAEDETLDSIFKKHLADFRTAFAELRKQAPSVVFFGGARLQPGDPYYQLAKEFGAELAPRGIPPKSGAGPGAMHIAPLGFIETRDQLPDRMVQSLIAGVSRLARLDDQSTLGFNIHLPAEQKVSPAIENAHEIQLFAFRKFALYENVRGIVVFPGGFGTLDELLEVLILAREGKTRDPIVLAGKEYWEPILDAWKSAAKRNGQDLVAGLLDDVLVTNDAKQAMDFVEGRKDVRAFESEPEDLYKRMVREIKLARYVVTRQEKAVTFLGGAQLKHDDPALALGQLIANYAADQGAPVRVGDDGNGAKAVAEGAGDVQRVRWDPKAEGRTTRKKHTRQDVNDVTFSERIPHKETLLRNASAYVVLPDSARGKDELATVLCQIQTGKLPRRPLLLVDSSYWRPIVDSWERAMVGENHADIAPEDMELLRFVDSLEQAKEALGGALNGASAPTA
;
A
#
# COMPACT_ATOMS: atom_id res chain seq x y z
N MET A 1 -28.49 -72.73 3.47
CA MET A 1 -28.86 -73.14 2.06
C MET A 1 -28.56 -71.91 1.22
N ASN A 2 -27.49 -71.96 0.52
CA ASN A 2 -27.30 -71.83 -0.92
C ASN A 2 -28.06 -70.67 -1.57
N ALA A 3 -27.53 -69.90 -2.46
CA ALA A 3 -26.26 -69.86 -3.20
C ALA A 3 -26.29 -68.66 -4.18
N SER A 4 -25.13 -68.31 -4.62
CA SER A 4 -24.77 -67.85 -5.97
C SER A 4 -25.42 -66.54 -6.47
N GLY A 5 -24.74 -65.48 -6.74
CA GLY A 5 -23.60 -65.40 -7.63
C GLY A 5 -24.04 -64.90 -8.99
N LEU A 6 -23.75 -63.64 -9.32
CA LEU A 6 -23.63 -63.19 -10.72
C LEU A 6 -22.72 -61.94 -10.78
N THR A 7 -21.50 -62.18 -11.23
CA THR A 7 -20.53 -61.20 -11.69
C THR A 7 -20.88 -60.78 -13.10
N GLY A 8 -21.08 -59.48 -13.32
CA GLY A 8 -21.09 -58.84 -14.64
C GLY A 8 -19.86 -57.97 -14.83
N PRO A 9 -19.32 -57.81 -16.04
CA PRO A 9 -18.00 -57.24 -16.27
C PRO A 9 -18.00 -55.72 -16.16
N ARG A 10 -16.93 -55.18 -15.55
CA ARG A 10 -16.57 -53.76 -15.57
C ARG A 10 -16.11 -53.42 -16.98
N THR A 11 -16.79 -52.51 -17.61
CA THR A 11 -16.30 -51.82 -18.81
C THR A 11 -15.30 -50.74 -18.36
N GLU A 12 -14.04 -50.89 -18.77
CA GLU A 12 -13.03 -49.85 -18.72
C GLU A 12 -13.41 -48.75 -19.72
N GLU A 13 -13.74 -47.56 -19.20
CA GLU A 13 -13.85 -46.36 -19.99
C GLU A 13 -12.45 -45.78 -20.22
N THR A 14 -11.98 -45.89 -21.46
CA THR A 14 -10.74 -45.31 -21.95
C THR A 14 -10.87 -43.76 -21.97
N ALA A 15 -10.01 -43.09 -21.25
CA ALA A 15 -9.84 -41.63 -21.29
C ALA A 15 -9.36 -41.17 -22.69
N PRO A 16 -9.83 -40.05 -23.23
CA PRO A 16 -9.36 -39.53 -24.50
C PRO A 16 -7.93 -38.99 -24.38
N GLN A 17 -7.03 -39.58 -25.17
CA GLN A 17 -5.70 -39.07 -25.42
C GLN A 17 -5.78 -37.82 -26.31
N GLY A 18 -5.06 -36.76 -25.92
CA GLY A 18 -4.72 -35.65 -26.81
C GLY A 18 -5.08 -34.25 -26.37
N ALA A 19 -4.50 -33.78 -25.24
CA ALA A 19 -4.33 -32.34 -25.04
C ALA A 19 -2.89 -31.96 -25.42
N PRO A 20 -2.66 -30.91 -26.22
CA PRO A 20 -1.31 -30.48 -26.59
C PRO A 20 -0.59 -29.95 -25.35
N THR A 21 0.52 -30.59 -25.04
CA THR A 21 1.46 -30.11 -24.02
C THR A 21 2.10 -28.80 -24.53
N LEU A 22 1.63 -27.67 -24.06
CA LEU A 22 2.33 -26.39 -24.21
C LEU A 22 3.63 -26.49 -23.41
N THR A 23 4.73 -26.74 -24.10
CA THR A 23 6.08 -26.55 -23.56
C THR A 23 6.29 -25.06 -23.34
N MET A 24 6.08 -24.61 -22.10
CA MET A 24 6.52 -23.29 -21.67
C MET A 24 8.04 -23.27 -21.65
N THR A 25 8.63 -22.47 -22.54
CA THR A 25 10.02 -22.05 -22.41
C THR A 25 10.21 -21.43 -21.02
N PRO A 26 11.22 -21.80 -20.25
CA PRO A 26 11.45 -21.18 -18.95
C PRO A 26 11.77 -19.71 -19.13
N VAL A 27 10.87 -18.85 -18.66
CA VAL A 27 11.15 -17.41 -18.46
C VAL A 27 12.29 -17.33 -17.44
N PRO A 28 13.35 -16.53 -17.68
CA PRO A 28 14.44 -16.35 -16.74
C PRO A 28 13.88 -16.02 -15.36
N SER A 29 14.35 -16.70 -14.33
CA SER A 29 13.75 -16.73 -13.01
C SER A 29 13.53 -15.31 -12.47
N VAL A 30 12.29 -14.99 -12.15
CA VAL A 30 11.83 -13.74 -11.50
C VAL A 30 12.62 -13.44 -10.21
N ALA A 31 13.17 -14.48 -9.56
CA ALA A 31 14.13 -14.34 -8.46
C ALA A 31 15.36 -13.50 -8.84
N HIS A 32 15.84 -13.56 -10.08
CA HIS A 32 17.00 -12.79 -10.54
C HIS A 32 16.66 -11.31 -10.77
N GLU A 33 15.44 -10.99 -11.21
CA GLU A 33 14.97 -9.60 -11.37
C GLU A 33 14.57 -8.98 -10.02
N ALA A 34 13.93 -9.75 -9.14
CA ALA A 34 13.64 -9.32 -7.77
C ALA A 34 14.93 -9.09 -6.97
N THR A 35 15.95 -9.94 -7.15
CA THR A 35 17.29 -9.76 -6.57
C THR A 35 17.98 -8.52 -7.15
N ARG A 36 17.84 -8.25 -8.45
CA ARG A 36 18.36 -7.03 -9.08
C ARG A 36 17.65 -5.76 -8.62
N LEU A 37 16.34 -5.81 -8.37
CA LEU A 37 15.59 -4.70 -7.78
C LEU A 37 15.92 -4.51 -6.30
N ALA A 38 16.24 -5.59 -5.56
CA ALA A 38 16.72 -5.53 -4.20
C ALA A 38 18.20 -5.07 -4.12
N GLU A 39 19.05 -5.52 -5.03
CA GLU A 39 20.42 -5.00 -5.22
C GLU A 39 20.43 -3.51 -5.61
N TRP A 40 19.35 -3.04 -6.20
CA TRP A 40 19.13 -1.65 -6.49
C TRP A 40 18.89 -0.78 -5.25
N VAL A 41 18.54 -1.39 -4.13
CA VAL A 41 18.27 -0.74 -2.83
C VAL A 41 19.52 -0.68 -1.95
N GLU A 42 20.56 -1.51 -2.20
CA GLU A 42 21.84 -1.47 -1.50
C GLU A 42 22.99 -1.14 -2.47
N PRO A 43 23.25 0.13 -2.79
CA PRO A 43 24.53 0.45 -3.38
C PRO A 43 25.61 0.22 -2.31
N LYS A 44 26.46 -0.79 -2.48
CA LYS A 44 27.77 -0.81 -1.82
C LYS A 44 28.41 0.56 -2.03
N ALA A 45 28.98 1.15 -1.00
CA ALA A 45 29.63 2.46 -1.05
C ALA A 45 30.72 2.46 -2.14
N THR A 46 30.33 2.91 -3.33
CA THR A 46 31.19 3.01 -4.50
C THR A 46 31.39 4.49 -4.81
N SER A 47 32.51 4.81 -5.43
CA SER A 47 32.88 6.18 -5.75
C SER A 47 31.78 6.91 -6.53
N LEU A 48 31.71 8.25 -6.45
CA LEU A 48 30.79 9.11 -7.19
C LEU A 48 30.83 8.85 -8.72
N VAL A 49 31.94 8.33 -9.22
CA VAL A 49 32.13 7.96 -10.64
C VAL A 49 31.31 6.69 -10.96
N GLU A 50 31.35 5.69 -10.08
CA GLU A 50 30.59 4.44 -10.26
C GLU A 50 29.09 4.63 -10.03
N LEU A 51 28.68 5.55 -9.15
CA LEU A 51 27.27 5.94 -8.97
C LEU A 51 26.76 6.69 -10.20
N ARG A 52 27.59 7.48 -10.86
CA ARG A 52 27.26 8.10 -12.14
C ARG A 52 27.14 7.07 -13.26
N ALA A 53 28.08 6.14 -13.37
CA ALA A 53 28.05 5.05 -14.34
C ALA A 53 26.81 4.15 -14.15
N ARG A 54 26.39 3.88 -12.91
CA ARG A 54 25.15 3.11 -12.62
C ARG A 54 23.86 3.90 -12.88
N ALA A 55 23.85 5.23 -12.72
CA ALA A 55 22.72 6.07 -13.07
C ALA A 55 22.56 6.21 -14.59
N GLU A 56 23.61 5.97 -15.32
CA GLU A 56 23.71 5.93 -16.79
C GLU A 56 23.61 4.49 -17.33
N ASP A 57 23.39 3.48 -16.47
CA ASP A 57 23.20 2.08 -16.91
C ASP A 57 21.96 1.99 -17.81
N GLU A 58 22.18 1.79 -19.10
CA GLU A 58 21.14 1.66 -20.12
C GLU A 58 20.10 0.61 -19.76
N THR A 59 20.48 -0.46 -19.03
CA THR A 59 19.59 -1.53 -18.59
C THR A 59 18.56 -1.03 -17.59
N LEU A 60 18.98 -0.27 -16.57
CA LEU A 60 18.09 0.29 -15.56
C LEU A 60 17.17 1.37 -16.12
N ASP A 61 17.68 2.18 -17.04
CA ASP A 61 16.87 3.20 -17.72
C ASP A 61 15.86 2.55 -18.70
N SER A 62 16.24 1.46 -19.35
CA SER A 62 15.33 0.69 -20.21
C SER A 62 14.21 0.01 -19.43
N ILE A 63 14.51 -0.60 -18.27
CA ILE A 63 13.51 -1.18 -17.36
C ILE A 63 12.56 -0.10 -16.86
N PHE A 64 13.09 1.05 -16.46
CA PHE A 64 12.27 2.17 -15.99
C PHE A 64 11.38 2.73 -17.11
N LYS A 65 11.89 2.85 -18.34
CA LYS A 65 11.10 3.26 -19.53
C LYS A 65 9.98 2.26 -19.83
N LYS A 66 10.26 0.96 -19.70
CA LYS A 66 9.24 -0.07 -19.84
C LYS A 66 8.12 0.12 -18.80
N HIS A 67 8.45 0.25 -17.51
CA HIS A 67 7.44 0.47 -16.46
C HIS A 67 6.61 1.73 -16.67
N LEU A 68 7.21 2.79 -17.22
CA LEU A 68 6.48 3.99 -17.61
C LEU A 68 5.51 3.73 -18.77
N ALA A 69 5.91 2.92 -19.74
CA ALA A 69 5.05 2.54 -20.87
C ALA A 69 3.88 1.66 -20.41
N ASP A 70 4.15 0.68 -19.55
CA ASP A 70 3.13 -0.20 -18.95
C ASP A 70 2.10 0.62 -18.15
N PHE A 71 2.56 1.56 -17.33
CA PHE A 71 1.69 2.48 -16.59
C PHE A 71 0.85 3.36 -17.53
N ARG A 72 1.44 3.90 -18.59
CA ARG A 72 0.72 4.73 -19.57
C ARG A 72 -0.39 3.94 -20.25
N THR A 73 -0.13 2.67 -20.59
CA THR A 73 -1.12 1.78 -21.19
C THR A 73 -2.25 1.49 -20.22
N ALA A 74 -1.93 1.08 -18.98
CA ALA A 74 -2.90 0.82 -17.93
C ALA A 74 -3.78 2.06 -17.64
N PHE A 75 -3.17 3.24 -17.63
CA PHE A 75 -3.87 4.48 -17.39
C PHE A 75 -4.81 4.87 -18.55
N ALA A 76 -4.40 4.62 -19.79
CA ALA A 76 -5.24 4.83 -20.96
C ALA A 76 -6.47 3.92 -20.96
N GLU A 77 -6.33 2.68 -20.50
CA GLU A 77 -7.47 1.75 -20.33
C GLU A 77 -8.41 2.17 -19.20
N LEU A 78 -7.88 2.62 -18.06
CA LEU A 78 -8.68 3.17 -16.95
C LEU A 78 -9.65 4.26 -17.41
N ARG A 79 -9.23 5.09 -18.36
CA ARG A 79 -10.03 6.21 -18.88
C ARG A 79 -11.15 5.77 -19.83
N LYS A 80 -11.07 4.58 -20.38
CA LYS A 80 -12.09 4.02 -21.24
C LYS A 80 -13.21 3.35 -20.46
N GLN A 81 -12.94 2.96 -19.22
CA GLN A 81 -13.89 2.20 -18.39
C GLN A 81 -14.81 3.10 -17.56
N ALA A 82 -15.95 2.54 -17.13
CA ALA A 82 -16.81 3.15 -16.14
C ALA A 82 -16.11 3.35 -14.81
N PRO A 83 -16.47 4.37 -14.03
CA PRO A 83 -16.05 4.44 -12.65
C PRO A 83 -16.39 3.15 -11.90
N SER A 84 -15.39 2.53 -11.31
CA SER A 84 -15.46 1.21 -10.67
C SER A 84 -15.56 1.33 -9.15
N VAL A 85 -15.97 0.25 -8.48
CA VAL A 85 -15.72 0.08 -7.04
C VAL A 85 -14.44 -0.70 -6.87
N VAL A 86 -13.47 -0.12 -6.14
CA VAL A 86 -12.22 -0.80 -5.84
C VAL A 86 -12.33 -1.61 -4.55
N PHE A 87 -11.81 -2.85 -4.59
CA PHE A 87 -11.78 -3.77 -3.48
C PHE A 87 -10.34 -3.97 -2.98
N PHE A 88 -10.12 -3.68 -1.70
CA PHE A 88 -8.92 -4.04 -0.95
C PHE A 88 -9.23 -5.09 0.08
N GLY A 89 -8.24 -5.88 0.48
CA GLY A 89 -8.41 -6.89 1.52
C GLY A 89 -7.32 -7.95 1.51
N GLY A 90 -7.37 -8.85 2.48
CA GLY A 90 -6.39 -9.91 2.68
C GLY A 90 -6.28 -10.86 1.49
N ALA A 91 -5.04 -11.19 1.14
CA ALA A 91 -4.73 -12.15 0.09
C ALA A 91 -4.95 -13.62 0.54
N ARG A 92 -5.15 -13.85 1.83
CA ARG A 92 -5.22 -15.19 2.44
C ARG A 92 -6.64 -15.68 2.69
N LEU A 93 -7.69 -14.92 2.37
CA LEU A 93 -9.07 -15.36 2.49
C LEU A 93 -9.31 -16.65 1.71
N GLN A 94 -9.87 -17.66 2.38
CA GLN A 94 -10.13 -18.99 1.84
C GLN A 94 -11.59 -19.38 2.00
N PRO A 95 -12.11 -20.33 1.22
CA PRO A 95 -13.43 -20.92 1.46
C PRO A 95 -13.53 -21.43 2.91
N GLY A 96 -14.60 -21.03 3.61
CA GLY A 96 -14.80 -21.32 5.04
C GLY A 96 -14.45 -20.17 5.97
N ASP A 97 -13.72 -19.17 5.50
CA ASP A 97 -13.54 -17.91 6.20
C ASP A 97 -14.84 -17.11 6.23
N PRO A 98 -15.26 -16.54 7.37
CA PRO A 98 -16.50 -15.75 7.45
C PRO A 98 -16.54 -14.57 6.49
N TYR A 99 -15.40 -14.00 6.13
CA TYR A 99 -15.32 -12.88 5.20
C TYR A 99 -15.24 -13.29 3.72
N TYR A 100 -15.07 -14.59 3.43
CA TYR A 100 -15.10 -15.10 2.06
C TYR A 100 -16.47 -14.87 1.41
N GLN A 101 -17.53 -15.31 2.11
CA GLN A 101 -18.89 -15.15 1.62
C GLN A 101 -19.29 -13.67 1.56
N LEU A 102 -18.89 -12.90 2.55
CA LEU A 102 -19.11 -11.45 2.58
C LEU A 102 -18.48 -10.77 1.36
N ALA A 103 -17.22 -11.05 1.02
CA ALA A 103 -16.55 -10.47 -0.14
C ALA A 103 -17.26 -10.84 -1.45
N LYS A 104 -17.74 -12.07 -1.56
CA LYS A 104 -18.49 -12.54 -2.73
C LYS A 104 -19.83 -11.80 -2.89
N GLU A 105 -20.56 -11.60 -1.82
CA GLU A 105 -21.83 -10.86 -1.80
C GLU A 105 -21.64 -9.39 -2.18
N PHE A 106 -20.58 -8.74 -1.72
CA PHE A 106 -20.27 -7.36 -2.11
C PHE A 106 -20.00 -7.24 -3.61
N GLY A 107 -19.29 -8.20 -4.19
CA GLY A 107 -19.09 -8.25 -5.63
C GLY A 107 -20.40 -8.49 -6.40
N ALA A 108 -21.21 -9.41 -5.91
CA ALA A 108 -22.50 -9.76 -6.52
C ALA A 108 -23.45 -8.55 -6.60
N GLU A 109 -23.49 -7.69 -5.57
CA GLU A 109 -24.31 -6.48 -5.53
C GLU A 109 -23.96 -5.44 -6.60
N LEU A 110 -22.76 -5.48 -7.16
CA LEU A 110 -22.35 -4.57 -8.23
C LEU A 110 -22.96 -4.94 -9.60
N ALA A 111 -23.16 -6.24 -9.87
CA ALA A 111 -23.59 -6.73 -11.17
C ALA A 111 -24.95 -6.15 -11.63
N PRO A 112 -26.04 -6.20 -10.82
CA PRO A 112 -27.31 -5.62 -11.21
C PRO A 112 -27.29 -4.09 -11.29
N ARG A 113 -26.27 -3.44 -10.74
CA ARG A 113 -26.07 -1.99 -10.77
C ARG A 113 -25.21 -1.54 -11.96
N GLY A 114 -24.62 -2.48 -12.69
CA GLY A 114 -23.74 -2.20 -13.83
C GLY A 114 -22.44 -1.49 -13.44
N ILE A 115 -21.95 -1.73 -12.22
CA ILE A 115 -20.72 -1.11 -11.69
C ILE A 115 -19.59 -2.14 -11.75
N PRO A 116 -18.53 -1.92 -12.56
CA PRO A 116 -17.43 -2.88 -12.64
C PRO A 116 -16.59 -2.88 -11.36
N PRO A 117 -16.16 -4.06 -10.88
CA PRO A 117 -15.21 -4.15 -9.79
C PRO A 117 -13.77 -3.91 -10.27
N LYS A 118 -12.96 -3.33 -9.39
CA LYS A 118 -11.52 -3.15 -9.55
C LYS A 118 -10.78 -3.72 -8.34
N SER A 119 -9.61 -4.32 -8.55
CA SER A 119 -8.79 -4.81 -7.45
C SER A 119 -7.30 -4.87 -7.79
N GLY A 120 -6.48 -5.26 -6.79
CA GLY A 120 -5.07 -5.56 -6.99
C GLY A 120 -4.77 -6.83 -7.78
N ALA A 121 -5.78 -7.52 -8.30
CA ALA A 121 -5.69 -8.75 -9.11
C ALA A 121 -4.98 -9.93 -8.43
N GLY A 122 -4.75 -9.88 -7.13
CA GLY A 122 -4.18 -10.96 -6.33
C GLY A 122 -5.24 -11.96 -5.84
N PRO A 123 -4.83 -12.92 -5.00
CA PRO A 123 -5.75 -13.87 -4.36
C PRO A 123 -6.59 -13.22 -3.23
N GLY A 124 -7.38 -14.03 -2.56
CA GLY A 124 -8.21 -13.61 -1.43
C GLY A 124 -9.31 -12.62 -1.81
N ALA A 125 -9.53 -11.57 -1.05
CA ALA A 125 -10.58 -10.58 -1.30
C ALA A 125 -10.52 -9.97 -2.71
N MET A 126 -9.30 -9.78 -3.23
CA MET A 126 -9.06 -9.24 -4.57
C MET A 126 -9.54 -10.15 -5.71
N HIS A 127 -9.67 -11.45 -5.45
CA HIS A 127 -10.25 -12.46 -6.34
C HIS A 127 -11.75 -12.65 -6.10
N ILE A 128 -12.14 -12.77 -4.83
CA ILE A 128 -13.47 -13.24 -4.43
C ILE A 128 -14.56 -12.23 -4.78
N ALA A 129 -14.33 -10.93 -4.55
CA ALA A 129 -15.31 -9.91 -4.90
C ALA A 129 -15.53 -9.79 -6.42
N PRO A 130 -14.50 -9.72 -7.29
CA PRO A 130 -14.68 -9.84 -8.74
C PRO A 130 -15.37 -11.13 -9.18
N LEU A 131 -15.08 -12.27 -8.53
CA LEU A 131 -15.75 -13.55 -8.82
C LEU A 131 -17.27 -13.47 -8.54
N GLY A 132 -17.65 -12.90 -7.41
CA GLY A 132 -19.07 -12.69 -7.08
C GLY A 132 -19.80 -11.82 -8.10
N PHE A 133 -19.13 -10.81 -8.62
CA PHE A 133 -19.64 -9.97 -9.71
C PHE A 133 -19.85 -10.79 -11.00
N ILE A 134 -18.85 -11.53 -11.46
CA ILE A 134 -18.94 -12.32 -12.70
C ILE A 134 -20.05 -13.36 -12.61
N GLU A 135 -20.09 -14.15 -11.54
CA GLU A 135 -21.08 -15.19 -11.36
C GLU A 135 -22.51 -14.64 -11.35
N THR A 136 -22.71 -13.44 -10.79
CA THR A 136 -24.01 -12.79 -10.79
C THR A 136 -24.33 -12.15 -12.13
N ARG A 137 -23.38 -11.44 -12.75
CA ARG A 137 -23.54 -10.83 -14.09
C ARG A 137 -23.95 -11.85 -15.13
N ASP A 138 -23.29 -13.00 -15.15
CA ASP A 138 -23.53 -14.05 -16.14
C ASP A 138 -24.89 -14.75 -15.97
N GLN A 139 -25.57 -14.54 -14.84
CA GLN A 139 -26.94 -15.02 -14.59
C GLN A 139 -28.01 -13.96 -14.86
N LEU A 140 -27.64 -12.71 -15.16
CA LEU A 140 -28.60 -11.66 -15.45
C LEU A 140 -29.30 -11.90 -16.80
N PRO A 141 -30.61 -11.63 -16.92
CA PRO A 141 -31.29 -11.71 -18.20
C PRO A 141 -30.71 -10.74 -19.24
N ASP A 142 -30.56 -11.19 -20.51
CA ASP A 142 -29.96 -10.41 -21.60
C ASP A 142 -30.55 -8.98 -21.72
N ARG A 143 -31.86 -8.84 -21.59
CA ARG A 143 -32.55 -7.54 -21.63
C ARG A 143 -32.10 -6.59 -20.51
N MET A 144 -31.72 -7.12 -19.35
CA MET A 144 -31.19 -6.35 -18.22
C MET A 144 -29.78 -5.93 -18.49
N VAL A 145 -28.93 -6.83 -19.01
CA VAL A 145 -27.56 -6.55 -19.43
C VAL A 145 -27.55 -5.43 -20.49
N GLN A 146 -28.39 -5.52 -21.52
CA GLN A 146 -28.51 -4.48 -22.55
C GLN A 146 -28.99 -3.13 -21.98
N SER A 147 -29.89 -3.15 -21.01
CA SER A 147 -30.37 -1.93 -20.35
C SER A 147 -29.27 -1.26 -19.50
N LEU A 148 -28.47 -2.07 -18.79
CA LEU A 148 -27.33 -1.59 -18.00
C LEU A 148 -26.25 -0.97 -18.90
N ILE A 149 -25.89 -1.66 -19.97
CA ILE A 149 -24.94 -1.16 -20.99
C ILE A 149 -25.44 0.18 -21.58
N ALA A 150 -26.70 0.26 -21.96
CA ALA A 150 -27.28 1.48 -22.52
C ALA A 150 -27.32 2.63 -21.50
N GLY A 151 -27.61 2.34 -20.22
CA GLY A 151 -27.57 3.32 -19.13
C GLY A 151 -26.18 3.88 -18.87
N VAL A 152 -25.19 3.01 -18.88
CA VAL A 152 -23.77 3.35 -18.65
C VAL A 152 -23.17 4.06 -19.85
N SER A 153 -23.52 3.67 -21.09
CA SER A 153 -23.05 4.30 -22.33
C SER A 153 -23.43 5.77 -22.47
N ARG A 154 -24.40 6.26 -21.71
CA ARG A 154 -24.73 7.70 -21.63
C ARG A 154 -23.76 8.51 -20.77
N LEU A 155 -23.06 7.88 -19.82
CA LEU A 155 -22.12 8.52 -18.90
C LEU A 155 -20.66 8.34 -19.30
N ALA A 156 -20.35 7.25 -20.00
CA ALA A 156 -19.03 6.98 -20.56
C ALA A 156 -19.20 6.07 -21.78
N ARG A 157 -18.31 6.18 -22.76
CA ARG A 157 -18.30 5.33 -23.98
C ARG A 157 -17.90 3.88 -23.60
N LEU A 158 -18.83 3.10 -23.03
CA LEU A 158 -18.49 1.85 -22.37
C LEU A 158 -19.25 0.69 -23.00
N ASP A 159 -18.53 -0.05 -23.81
CA ASP A 159 -18.94 -1.39 -24.25
C ASP A 159 -18.48 -2.49 -23.26
N ASP A 160 -17.86 -2.12 -22.10
CA ASP A 160 -17.16 -3.08 -21.27
C ASP A 160 -17.51 -2.98 -19.78
N GLN A 161 -18.23 -3.98 -19.25
CA GLN A 161 -18.48 -4.25 -17.84
C GLN A 161 -17.52 -5.30 -17.30
N SER A 162 -16.28 -5.30 -17.76
CA SER A 162 -15.30 -6.27 -17.33
C SER A 162 -14.66 -5.88 -16.00
N THR A 163 -14.22 -6.90 -15.28
CA THR A 163 -13.46 -6.76 -14.05
C THR A 163 -12.07 -6.25 -14.36
N LEU A 164 -11.58 -5.26 -13.59
CA LEU A 164 -10.29 -4.63 -13.81
C LEU A 164 -9.30 -4.96 -12.69
N GLY A 165 -8.07 -5.24 -13.05
CA GLY A 165 -7.03 -5.54 -12.08
C GLY A 165 -5.67 -4.92 -12.38
N PHE A 166 -5.00 -4.45 -11.31
CA PHE A 166 -3.64 -3.94 -11.37
C PHE A 166 -2.72 -4.79 -10.51
N ASN A 167 -2.05 -5.76 -11.16
CA ASN A 167 -1.15 -6.69 -10.50
C ASN A 167 0.25 -6.11 -10.32
N ILE A 168 0.98 -6.63 -9.34
CA ILE A 168 2.40 -6.38 -9.10
C ILE A 168 3.09 -7.69 -8.80
N HIS A 169 4.27 -7.92 -9.35
CA HIS A 169 5.07 -9.08 -8.99
C HIS A 169 5.60 -8.99 -7.57
N LEU A 170 5.18 -9.95 -6.74
CA LEU A 170 5.73 -10.19 -5.41
C LEU A 170 6.36 -11.59 -5.38
N PRO A 171 7.45 -11.85 -4.64
CA PRO A 171 8.15 -13.14 -4.68
C PRO A 171 7.32 -14.37 -4.32
N ALA A 172 6.21 -14.21 -3.59
CA ALA A 172 5.38 -15.30 -3.08
C ALA A 172 3.95 -15.36 -3.64
N GLU A 173 3.46 -14.33 -4.37
CA GLU A 173 2.02 -14.21 -4.70
C GLU A 173 1.85 -13.74 -6.15
N GLN A 174 1.80 -14.66 -7.16
CA GLN A 174 2.02 -14.08 -8.46
C GLN A 174 1.18 -14.55 -9.62
N LYS A 175 0.06 -15.15 -9.36
CA LYS A 175 -0.89 -15.39 -10.43
C LYS A 175 -1.97 -14.32 -10.42
N VAL A 176 -2.15 -13.68 -11.56
CA VAL A 176 -3.35 -12.86 -11.81
C VAL A 176 -4.57 -13.71 -11.53
N SER A 177 -5.51 -13.18 -10.78
CA SER A 177 -6.78 -13.82 -10.47
C SER A 177 -7.53 -14.14 -11.76
N PRO A 178 -8.06 -15.37 -11.95
CA PRO A 178 -8.90 -15.72 -13.10
C PRO A 178 -10.24 -14.94 -13.13
N ALA A 179 -10.63 -14.30 -12.03
CA ALA A 179 -11.80 -13.44 -11.97
C ALA A 179 -11.52 -12.00 -12.47
N ILE A 180 -10.32 -11.74 -13.01
CA ILE A 180 -9.97 -10.46 -13.61
C ILE A 180 -9.87 -10.60 -15.11
N GLU A 181 -10.81 -10.00 -15.81
CA GLU A 181 -10.92 -10.06 -17.27
C GLU A 181 -9.92 -9.10 -17.95
N ASN A 182 -9.71 -7.91 -17.37
CA ASN A 182 -8.74 -6.92 -17.83
C ASN A 182 -7.65 -6.72 -16.78
N ALA A 183 -6.55 -7.44 -16.92
CA ALA A 183 -5.41 -7.38 -16.01
C ALA A 183 -4.27 -6.54 -16.59
N HIS A 184 -3.74 -5.63 -15.79
CA HIS A 184 -2.55 -4.86 -16.09
C HIS A 184 -1.47 -5.14 -15.06
N GLU A 185 -0.26 -5.34 -15.52
CA GLU A 185 0.90 -5.54 -14.66
C GLU A 185 1.64 -4.22 -14.47
N ILE A 186 1.75 -3.76 -13.22
CA ILE A 186 2.44 -2.52 -12.87
C ILE A 186 3.52 -2.83 -11.85
N GLN A 187 4.78 -2.81 -12.26
CA GLN A 187 5.92 -3.19 -11.43
C GLN A 187 6.28 -2.15 -10.37
N LEU A 188 5.99 -0.88 -10.62
CA LEU A 188 6.23 0.18 -9.64
C LEU A 188 5.04 0.33 -8.71
N PHE A 189 5.27 0.04 -7.42
CA PHE A 189 4.25 0.08 -6.37
C PHE A 189 3.49 1.41 -6.33
N ALA A 190 4.20 2.51 -6.55
CA ALA A 190 3.66 3.85 -6.66
C ALA A 190 2.59 3.97 -7.76
N PHE A 191 2.88 3.50 -8.95
CA PHE A 191 1.96 3.57 -10.07
C PHE A 191 0.76 2.64 -9.92
N ARG A 192 0.97 1.47 -9.29
CA ARG A 192 -0.12 0.55 -9.00
C ARG A 192 -1.13 1.16 -8.04
N LYS A 193 -0.68 1.74 -6.93
CA LYS A 193 -1.56 2.43 -5.98
C LYS A 193 -2.36 3.53 -6.65
N PHE A 194 -1.68 4.36 -7.44
CA PHE A 194 -2.34 5.41 -8.19
C PHE A 194 -3.44 4.85 -9.12
N ALA A 195 -3.16 3.82 -9.91
CA ALA A 195 -4.14 3.19 -10.79
C ALA A 195 -5.35 2.59 -10.05
N LEU A 196 -5.13 2.11 -8.82
CA LEU A 196 -6.21 1.57 -7.98
C LEU A 196 -7.15 2.66 -7.45
N TYR A 197 -6.64 3.87 -7.18
CA TYR A 197 -7.46 4.97 -6.66
C TYR A 197 -8.10 5.85 -7.73
N GLU A 198 -7.64 5.77 -8.98
CA GLU A 198 -8.18 6.58 -10.07
C GLU A 198 -9.47 5.98 -10.65
N ASN A 199 -10.38 6.85 -11.09
CA ASN A 199 -11.66 6.48 -11.71
C ASN A 199 -12.48 5.48 -10.88
N VAL A 200 -12.67 5.78 -9.59
CA VAL A 200 -13.49 4.99 -8.67
C VAL A 200 -14.76 5.73 -8.26
N ARG A 201 -15.80 4.98 -7.95
CA ARG A 201 -17.07 5.47 -7.37
C ARG A 201 -17.13 5.23 -5.87
N GLY A 202 -16.33 4.30 -5.38
CA GLY A 202 -16.27 3.91 -3.99
C GLY A 202 -15.15 2.92 -3.73
N ILE A 203 -14.80 2.82 -2.48
CA ILE A 203 -13.68 2.01 -1.99
C ILE A 203 -14.23 1.07 -0.92
N VAL A 204 -14.05 -0.23 -1.10
CA VAL A 204 -14.43 -1.25 -0.13
C VAL A 204 -13.20 -1.94 0.39
N VAL A 205 -13.06 -2.00 1.71
CA VAL A 205 -11.91 -2.59 2.38
C VAL A 205 -12.38 -3.74 3.26
N PHE A 206 -11.99 -4.96 2.90
CA PHE A 206 -12.21 -6.17 3.69
C PHE A 206 -11.10 -6.36 4.72
N PRO A 207 -11.28 -7.24 5.70
CA PRO A 207 -10.21 -7.68 6.59
C PRO A 207 -8.95 -8.08 5.84
N GLY A 208 -7.77 -7.79 6.42
CA GLY A 208 -6.48 -8.11 5.80
C GLY A 208 -5.31 -7.60 6.63
N GLY A 209 -4.08 -7.95 6.22
CA GLY A 209 -2.86 -7.60 6.94
C GLY A 209 -2.35 -6.18 6.70
N PHE A 210 -1.04 -5.99 6.89
CA PHE A 210 -0.39 -4.68 6.78
C PHE A 210 -0.56 -4.02 5.41
N GLY A 211 -0.62 -4.81 4.33
CA GLY A 211 -0.88 -4.26 2.99
C GLY A 211 -2.25 -3.61 2.89
N THR A 212 -3.27 -4.22 3.50
CA THR A 212 -4.64 -3.67 3.54
C THR A 212 -4.71 -2.41 4.42
N LEU A 213 -3.99 -2.39 5.56
CA LEU A 213 -3.86 -1.18 6.38
C LEU A 213 -3.17 -0.04 5.64
N ASP A 214 -2.11 -0.33 4.89
CA ASP A 214 -1.36 0.66 4.09
C ASP A 214 -2.27 1.30 3.02
N GLU A 215 -3.12 0.50 2.35
CA GLU A 215 -4.09 1.02 1.39
C GLU A 215 -5.19 1.85 2.07
N LEU A 216 -5.75 1.36 3.18
CA LEU A 216 -6.81 2.08 3.92
C LEU A 216 -6.32 3.42 4.46
N LEU A 217 -5.17 3.44 5.14
CA LEU A 217 -4.65 4.67 5.75
C LEU A 217 -4.28 5.71 4.70
N GLU A 218 -3.75 5.29 3.55
CA GLU A 218 -3.49 6.19 2.43
C GLU A 218 -4.76 6.82 1.88
N VAL A 219 -5.81 6.02 1.66
CA VAL A 219 -7.12 6.53 1.20
C VAL A 219 -7.72 7.50 2.21
N LEU A 220 -7.66 7.20 3.51
CA LEU A 220 -8.15 8.10 4.55
C LEU A 220 -7.39 9.45 4.55
N ILE A 221 -6.09 9.43 4.30
CA ILE A 221 -5.31 10.66 4.18
C ILE A 221 -5.69 11.44 2.92
N LEU A 222 -5.84 10.76 1.78
CA LEU A 222 -6.28 11.40 0.54
C LEU A 222 -7.66 12.05 0.70
N ALA A 223 -8.58 11.40 1.41
CA ALA A 223 -9.89 11.95 1.75
C ALA A 223 -9.77 13.21 2.63
N ARG A 224 -8.96 13.16 3.67
CA ARG A 224 -8.69 14.31 4.55
C ARG A 224 -8.09 15.51 3.80
N GLU A 225 -7.20 15.25 2.86
CA GLU A 225 -6.57 16.30 2.05
C GLU A 225 -7.50 16.81 0.93
N GLY A 226 -8.73 16.32 0.88
CA GLY A 226 -9.70 16.67 -0.16
C GLY A 226 -9.31 16.18 -1.56
N LYS A 227 -8.36 15.25 -1.64
CA LYS A 227 -7.89 14.64 -2.89
C LYS A 227 -8.79 13.52 -3.37
N THR A 228 -9.61 12.95 -2.51
CA THR A 228 -10.73 12.09 -2.86
C THR A 228 -11.96 12.44 -2.03
N ARG A 229 -13.13 12.20 -2.60
CA ARG A 229 -14.43 12.25 -1.92
C ARG A 229 -15.20 10.96 -2.10
N ASP A 230 -14.50 9.95 -2.56
CA ASP A 230 -15.07 8.64 -2.81
C ASP A 230 -15.53 8.02 -1.49
N PRO A 231 -16.74 7.48 -1.41
CA PRO A 231 -17.24 6.82 -0.20
C PRO A 231 -16.37 5.61 0.13
N ILE A 232 -16.03 5.48 1.41
CA ILE A 232 -15.21 4.39 1.94
C ILE A 232 -16.09 3.47 2.76
N VAL A 233 -16.07 2.19 2.45
CA VAL A 233 -16.78 1.14 3.17
C VAL A 233 -15.78 0.18 3.78
N LEU A 234 -15.90 -0.06 5.08
CA LEU A 234 -15.17 -1.11 5.79
C LEU A 234 -16.13 -2.30 5.98
N ALA A 235 -15.89 -3.36 5.23
CA ALA A 235 -16.66 -4.60 5.29
C ALA A 235 -16.05 -5.54 6.34
N GLY A 236 -16.86 -6.04 7.28
CA GLY A 236 -16.40 -6.87 8.41
C GLY A 236 -16.35 -6.09 9.72
N LYS A 237 -17.53 -5.82 10.33
CA LYS A 237 -17.64 -5.04 11.57
C LYS A 237 -16.77 -5.58 12.69
N GLU A 238 -16.78 -6.88 12.89
CA GLU A 238 -16.09 -7.57 13.97
C GLU A 238 -14.56 -7.39 13.88
N TYR A 239 -14.06 -7.18 12.68
CA TYR A 239 -12.65 -6.91 12.39
C TYR A 239 -12.32 -5.43 12.58
N TRP A 240 -13.12 -4.53 11.98
CA TRP A 240 -12.76 -3.11 11.89
C TRP A 240 -13.10 -2.30 13.14
N GLU A 241 -14.24 -2.57 13.81
CA GLU A 241 -14.67 -1.78 14.95
C GLU A 241 -13.64 -1.74 16.09
N PRO A 242 -12.99 -2.87 16.50
CA PRO A 242 -11.95 -2.84 17.54
C PRO A 242 -10.72 -2.00 17.13
N ILE A 243 -10.32 -2.04 15.86
CA ILE A 243 -9.20 -1.25 15.32
C ILE A 243 -9.54 0.24 15.36
N LEU A 244 -10.73 0.60 14.88
CA LEU A 244 -11.19 1.99 14.87
C LEU A 244 -11.35 2.56 16.29
N ASP A 245 -11.83 1.77 17.22
CA ASP A 245 -11.99 2.19 18.62
C ASP A 245 -10.64 2.40 19.30
N ALA A 246 -9.64 1.56 19.00
CA ALA A 246 -8.28 1.78 19.46
C ALA A 246 -7.69 3.07 18.88
N TRP A 247 -7.92 3.35 17.59
CA TRP A 247 -7.47 4.61 16.97
C TRP A 247 -8.16 5.83 17.56
N LYS A 248 -9.48 5.78 17.77
CA LYS A 248 -10.24 6.87 18.42
C LYS A 248 -9.77 7.12 19.84
N SER A 249 -9.49 6.06 20.58
CA SER A 249 -9.02 6.16 21.97
C SER A 249 -7.64 6.80 22.05
N ALA A 250 -6.73 6.40 21.17
CA ALA A 250 -5.40 6.98 21.07
C ALA A 250 -5.44 8.48 20.65
N ALA A 251 -6.33 8.82 19.70
CA ALA A 251 -6.52 10.20 19.27
C ALA A 251 -7.01 11.12 20.39
N LYS A 252 -8.01 10.68 21.17
CA LYS A 252 -8.54 11.44 22.31
C LYS A 252 -7.47 11.76 23.37
N ARG A 253 -6.57 10.82 23.63
CA ARG A 253 -5.51 10.97 24.61
C ARG A 253 -4.56 12.11 24.28
N ASN A 254 -4.26 12.33 23.00
CA ASN A 254 -3.39 13.40 22.54
C ASN A 254 -4.13 14.72 22.26
N GLY A 255 -5.42 14.79 22.59
CA GLY A 255 -6.28 15.95 22.29
C GLY A 255 -6.46 16.18 20.77
N GLN A 256 -6.24 15.14 19.99
CA GLN A 256 -6.27 15.16 18.53
C GLN A 256 -7.46 14.33 18.04
N ASP A 257 -8.59 14.97 17.86
CA ASP A 257 -9.79 14.31 17.32
C ASP A 257 -9.75 14.16 15.78
N LEU A 258 -8.54 13.88 15.25
CA LEU A 258 -8.31 13.84 13.80
C LEU A 258 -8.79 12.55 13.14
N VAL A 259 -9.03 11.52 13.95
CA VAL A 259 -9.62 10.27 13.46
C VAL A 259 -11.14 10.39 13.36
N ALA A 260 -11.78 11.15 14.25
CA ALA A 260 -13.23 11.33 14.24
C ALA A 260 -13.72 11.94 12.93
N GLY A 261 -13.15 13.07 12.50
CA GLY A 261 -13.56 13.70 11.24
C GLY A 261 -13.22 12.90 9.97
N LEU A 262 -12.25 11.97 10.05
CA LEU A 262 -11.92 11.06 8.93
C LEU A 262 -12.92 9.92 8.79
N LEU A 263 -13.54 9.51 9.89
CA LEU A 263 -14.45 8.36 9.93
C LEU A 263 -15.92 8.75 9.72
N ASP A 264 -16.25 10.04 9.71
CA ASP A 264 -17.62 10.52 9.48
C ASP A 264 -18.15 10.15 8.10
N ASP A 265 -17.24 9.98 7.13
CA ASP A 265 -17.53 9.58 5.76
C ASP A 265 -17.25 8.08 5.49
N VAL A 266 -17.03 7.28 6.54
CA VAL A 266 -16.74 5.85 6.45
C VAL A 266 -17.92 5.04 6.96
N LEU A 267 -18.43 4.15 6.13
CA LEU A 267 -19.46 3.18 6.53
C LEU A 267 -18.80 1.87 6.97
N VAL A 268 -19.09 1.39 8.19
CA VAL A 268 -18.70 0.05 8.64
C VAL A 268 -19.91 -0.87 8.59
N THR A 269 -19.89 -1.91 7.76
CA THR A 269 -21.06 -2.77 7.57
C THR A 269 -20.72 -4.17 7.11
N ASN A 270 -21.60 -5.14 7.43
CA ASN A 270 -21.59 -6.49 6.85
C ASN A 270 -22.71 -6.66 5.80
N ASP A 271 -23.46 -5.60 5.50
CA ASP A 271 -24.56 -5.62 4.53
C ASP A 271 -24.09 -5.07 3.19
N ALA A 272 -23.93 -5.95 2.21
CA ALA A 272 -23.47 -5.61 0.87
C ALA A 272 -24.41 -4.62 0.14
N LYS A 273 -25.73 -4.77 0.35
CA LYS A 273 -26.72 -3.85 -0.24
C LYS A 273 -26.59 -2.46 0.37
N GLN A 274 -26.52 -2.37 1.71
CA GLN A 274 -26.31 -1.10 2.41
C GLN A 274 -25.04 -0.40 1.94
N ALA A 275 -23.96 -1.17 1.75
CA ALA A 275 -22.69 -0.66 1.26
C ALA A 275 -22.83 -0.03 -0.13
N MET A 276 -23.47 -0.73 -1.05
CA MET A 276 -23.64 -0.23 -2.42
C MET A 276 -24.62 0.93 -2.51
N ASP A 277 -25.69 0.92 -1.70
CA ASP A 277 -26.61 2.06 -1.59
C ASP A 277 -25.89 3.32 -1.05
N PHE A 278 -24.97 3.15 -0.10
CA PHE A 278 -24.10 4.22 0.41
C PHE A 278 -23.17 4.76 -0.68
N VAL A 279 -22.54 3.88 -1.46
CA VAL A 279 -21.68 4.25 -2.58
C VAL A 279 -22.43 5.04 -3.64
N GLU A 280 -23.66 4.61 -4.00
CA GLU A 280 -24.47 5.28 -5.01
C GLU A 280 -25.16 6.56 -4.51
N GLY A 281 -25.42 6.66 -3.22
CA GLY A 281 -26.03 7.83 -2.60
C GLY A 281 -25.17 9.10 -2.67
N ARG A 282 -23.88 8.97 -2.87
CA ARG A 282 -22.94 10.08 -3.05
C ARG A 282 -22.81 10.44 -4.54
N LYS A 283 -23.39 11.57 -4.92
CA LYS A 283 -23.48 12.00 -6.32
C LYS A 283 -22.23 12.67 -6.88
N ASP A 284 -21.26 12.99 -6.06
CA ASP A 284 -20.05 13.69 -6.46
C ASP A 284 -18.95 12.73 -6.93
N VAL A 285 -19.26 11.91 -7.94
CA VAL A 285 -18.21 11.15 -8.66
C VAL A 285 -17.30 12.17 -9.30
N ARG A 286 -16.03 12.18 -8.93
CA ARG A 286 -15.03 13.05 -9.56
C ARG A 286 -15.02 12.80 -11.06
N ALA A 287 -15.41 13.80 -11.84
CA ALA A 287 -14.84 13.96 -13.16
C ALA A 287 -13.33 14.21 -12.96
N PHE A 288 -12.47 13.57 -13.73
CA PHE A 288 -11.03 13.83 -13.74
C PHE A 288 -10.75 15.33 -13.79
N GLU A 289 -10.40 15.94 -12.64
CA GLU A 289 -10.19 17.39 -12.53
C GLU A 289 -8.84 17.85 -13.11
N SER A 290 -7.92 16.92 -13.39
CA SER A 290 -6.63 17.24 -14.02
C SER A 290 -6.51 16.52 -15.35
N GLU A 291 -5.89 17.20 -16.34
CA GLU A 291 -5.45 16.53 -17.56
C GLU A 291 -4.53 15.37 -17.16
N PRO A 292 -4.91 14.10 -17.43
CA PRO A 292 -4.16 12.94 -16.96
C PRO A 292 -2.71 12.92 -17.43
N GLU A 293 -2.42 13.56 -18.57
CA GLU A 293 -1.08 13.69 -19.09
C GLU A 293 -0.19 14.54 -18.16
N ASP A 294 -0.75 15.55 -17.51
CA ASP A 294 0.02 16.41 -16.59
C ASP A 294 0.27 15.71 -15.26
N LEU A 295 -0.70 14.96 -14.76
CA LEU A 295 -0.53 14.12 -13.58
C LEU A 295 0.50 13.02 -13.82
N TYR A 296 0.42 12.33 -14.98
CA TYR A 296 1.41 11.35 -15.39
C TYR A 296 2.82 11.97 -15.45
N LYS A 297 2.99 13.11 -16.12
CA LYS A 297 4.28 13.81 -16.22
C LYS A 297 4.81 14.23 -14.84
N ARG A 298 3.93 14.65 -13.94
CA ARG A 298 4.27 15.02 -12.57
C ARG A 298 4.76 13.79 -11.79
N MET A 299 4.01 12.70 -11.80
CA MET A 299 4.39 11.43 -11.15
C MET A 299 5.74 10.91 -11.65
N VAL A 300 5.95 10.88 -12.97
CA VAL A 300 7.22 10.46 -13.57
C VAL A 300 8.38 11.33 -13.09
N ARG A 301 8.18 12.65 -13.07
CA ARG A 301 9.20 13.60 -12.64
C ARG A 301 9.58 13.40 -11.18
N GLU A 302 8.59 13.22 -10.31
CA GLU A 302 8.83 13.04 -8.88
C GLU A 302 9.41 11.67 -8.54
N ILE A 303 9.03 10.60 -9.23
CA ILE A 303 9.68 9.30 -9.09
C ILE A 303 11.15 9.35 -9.54
N LYS A 304 11.45 10.07 -10.63
CA LYS A 304 12.86 10.31 -11.03
C LYS A 304 13.63 11.09 -9.96
N LEU A 305 12.99 12.08 -9.33
CA LEU A 305 13.57 12.84 -8.22
C LEU A 305 13.79 11.94 -7.00
N ALA A 306 12.80 11.14 -6.61
CA ALA A 306 12.90 10.18 -5.51
C ALA A 306 14.10 9.24 -5.72
N ARG A 307 14.22 8.66 -6.91
CA ARG A 307 15.36 7.82 -7.30
C ARG A 307 16.69 8.57 -7.15
N TYR A 308 16.79 9.77 -7.69
CA TYR A 308 17.99 10.59 -7.61
C TYR A 308 18.41 10.87 -6.16
N VAL A 309 17.45 11.17 -5.29
CA VAL A 309 17.68 11.46 -3.87
C VAL A 309 18.12 10.21 -3.13
N VAL A 310 17.35 9.11 -3.23
CA VAL A 310 17.63 7.84 -2.52
C VAL A 310 19.02 7.29 -2.84
N THR A 311 19.47 7.38 -4.09
CA THR A 311 20.81 6.90 -4.49
C THR A 311 21.96 7.76 -3.99
N ARG A 312 21.70 8.93 -3.41
CA ARG A 312 22.71 9.90 -2.96
C ARG A 312 22.65 10.22 -1.48
N GLN A 313 21.54 9.92 -0.82
CA GLN A 313 21.44 10.07 0.64
C GLN A 313 22.12 8.91 1.36
N GLU A 314 22.75 9.21 2.46
CA GLU A 314 23.30 8.21 3.37
C GLU A 314 22.19 7.50 4.14
N LYS A 315 22.47 6.29 4.64
CA LYS A 315 21.56 5.55 5.52
C LYS A 315 21.31 6.36 6.80
N ALA A 316 20.04 6.54 7.17
CA ALA A 316 19.66 7.40 8.28
C ALA A 316 18.76 6.67 9.28
N VAL A 317 18.80 7.09 10.53
CA VAL A 317 17.71 6.83 11.47
C VAL A 317 16.54 7.72 11.06
N THR A 318 15.46 7.09 10.60
CA THR A 318 14.30 7.79 10.05
C THR A 318 13.22 7.96 11.10
N PHE A 319 12.87 9.21 11.39
CA PHE A 319 11.79 9.55 12.31
C PHE A 319 10.50 9.79 11.54
N LEU A 320 9.43 9.18 12.01
CA LEU A 320 8.09 9.21 11.42
C LEU A 320 7.10 9.77 12.44
N GLY A 321 6.08 10.48 11.99
CA GLY A 321 5.01 10.97 12.83
C GLY A 321 5.38 12.15 13.71
N GLY A 322 4.59 12.40 14.75
CA GLY A 322 4.80 13.46 15.73
C GLY A 322 4.46 14.88 15.27
N ALA A 323 3.93 15.04 14.05
CA ALA A 323 3.71 16.37 13.47
C ALA A 323 2.80 17.26 14.29
N GLN A 324 1.81 16.67 14.95
CA GLN A 324 0.75 17.39 15.68
C GLN A 324 0.84 17.26 17.20
N LEU A 325 1.89 16.66 17.74
CA LEU A 325 2.13 16.61 19.17
C LEU A 325 2.27 18.03 19.74
N LYS A 326 1.82 18.24 20.97
CA LYS A 326 2.03 19.50 21.66
C LYS A 326 3.51 19.66 22.02
N HIS A 327 3.98 20.90 22.14
CA HIS A 327 5.38 21.18 22.47
C HIS A 327 5.87 20.58 23.80
N ASP A 328 4.97 20.38 24.74
CA ASP A 328 5.22 19.80 26.06
C ASP A 328 4.99 18.30 26.13
N ASP A 329 4.74 17.64 25.00
CA ASP A 329 4.50 16.20 24.94
C ASP A 329 5.79 15.43 25.27
N PRO A 330 5.77 14.49 26.23
CA PRO A 330 6.95 13.71 26.62
C PRO A 330 7.56 12.91 25.47
N ALA A 331 6.75 12.49 24.50
CA ALA A 331 7.23 11.76 23.34
C ALA A 331 8.14 12.61 22.45
N LEU A 332 7.92 13.94 22.38
CA LEU A 332 8.83 14.85 21.67
C LEU A 332 10.19 14.91 22.35
N ALA A 333 10.21 15.05 23.68
CA ALA A 333 11.46 15.11 24.46
C ALA A 333 12.25 13.79 24.30
N LEU A 334 11.58 12.64 24.34
CA LEU A 334 12.23 11.35 24.11
C LEU A 334 12.72 11.23 22.65
N GLY A 335 11.92 11.67 21.67
CA GLY A 335 12.31 11.70 20.26
C GLY A 335 13.58 12.55 20.03
N GLN A 336 13.65 13.72 20.68
CA GLN A 336 14.83 14.59 20.67
C GLN A 336 16.09 13.90 21.25
N LEU A 337 15.94 13.22 22.39
CA LEU A 337 17.05 12.48 23.01
C LEU A 337 17.52 11.31 22.13
N ILE A 338 16.61 10.59 21.50
CA ILE A 338 16.95 9.51 20.56
C ILE A 338 17.68 10.06 19.34
N ALA A 339 17.24 11.19 18.79
CA ALA A 339 17.87 11.85 17.66
C ALA A 339 19.30 12.34 18.00
N ASN A 340 19.46 12.96 19.18
CA ASN A 340 20.79 13.35 19.70
C ASN A 340 21.70 12.14 19.81
N TYR A 341 21.23 11.04 20.43
CA TYR A 341 22.03 9.81 20.53
C TYR A 341 22.43 9.25 19.16
N ALA A 342 21.52 9.22 18.19
CA ALA A 342 21.84 8.75 16.85
C ALA A 342 22.93 9.61 16.18
N ALA A 343 22.82 10.95 16.30
CA ALA A 343 23.78 11.89 15.77
C ALA A 343 25.16 11.74 16.48
N ASP A 344 25.21 11.56 17.80
CA ASP A 344 26.42 11.31 18.58
C ASP A 344 27.13 10.01 18.17
N GLN A 345 26.38 9.03 17.67
CA GLN A 345 26.96 7.80 17.07
C GLN A 345 27.37 7.99 15.60
N GLY A 346 27.29 9.20 15.05
CA GLY A 346 27.64 9.51 13.67
C GLY A 346 26.62 9.03 12.65
N ALA A 347 25.39 8.64 13.07
CA ALA A 347 24.35 8.22 12.16
C ALA A 347 23.55 9.45 11.66
N PRO A 348 23.38 9.62 10.34
CA PRO A 348 22.47 10.63 9.81
C PRO A 348 21.04 10.43 10.33
N VAL A 349 20.35 11.54 10.56
CA VAL A 349 18.95 11.55 11.01
C VAL A 349 18.05 12.11 9.91
N ARG A 350 16.90 11.47 9.69
CA ARG A 350 15.94 11.86 8.64
C ARG A 350 14.57 12.11 9.23
N VAL A 351 13.88 13.12 8.70
CA VAL A 351 12.50 13.49 9.07
C VAL A 351 11.63 13.68 7.83
N GLY A 352 10.32 13.43 7.98
CA GLY A 352 9.35 13.41 6.88
C GLY A 352 8.58 14.72 6.68
N ASP A 353 8.59 15.65 7.63
CA ASP A 353 7.82 16.89 7.56
C ASP A 353 8.44 18.05 8.39
N ASP A 354 7.70 19.14 8.54
CA ASP A 354 8.09 20.32 9.32
C ASP A 354 7.29 20.48 10.63
N GLY A 355 6.56 19.44 11.07
CA GLY A 355 5.77 19.46 12.31
C GLY A 355 6.61 19.48 13.58
N ASN A 356 5.95 19.44 14.73
CA ASN A 356 6.65 19.52 16.02
C ASN A 356 7.59 18.34 16.26
N GLY A 357 7.23 17.13 15.77
CA GLY A 357 8.13 15.98 15.80
C GLY A 357 9.43 16.23 15.05
N ALA A 358 9.34 16.69 13.80
CA ALA A 358 10.52 17.00 12.98
C ALA A 358 11.38 18.12 13.58
N LYS A 359 10.75 19.13 14.22
CA LYS A 359 11.47 20.20 14.91
C LYS A 359 12.24 19.67 16.12
N ALA A 360 11.60 18.91 17.00
CA ALA A 360 12.24 18.31 18.17
C ALA A 360 13.40 17.40 17.77
N VAL A 361 13.21 16.57 16.75
CA VAL A 361 14.26 15.70 16.20
C VAL A 361 15.44 16.52 15.67
N ALA A 362 15.17 17.61 14.93
CA ALA A 362 16.23 18.49 14.41
C ALA A 362 16.97 19.24 15.51
N GLU A 363 16.28 19.66 16.58
CA GLU A 363 16.90 20.26 17.76
C GLU A 363 17.83 19.28 18.49
N GLY A 364 17.49 17.97 18.49
CA GLY A 364 18.36 16.93 19.06
C GLY A 364 19.56 16.60 18.17
N ALA A 365 19.34 16.37 16.90
CA ALA A 365 20.37 15.92 15.97
C ALA A 365 21.25 17.05 15.38
N GLY A 366 20.77 18.29 15.39
CA GLY A 366 21.41 19.42 14.73
C GLY A 366 21.14 19.43 13.22
N ASP A 367 21.89 18.65 12.44
CA ASP A 367 21.67 18.51 11.00
C ASP A 367 20.78 17.30 10.68
N VAL A 368 19.79 17.48 9.80
CA VAL A 368 18.85 16.40 9.43
C VAL A 368 18.56 16.40 7.94
N GLN A 369 18.39 15.20 7.40
CA GLN A 369 17.84 15.02 6.06
C GLN A 369 16.32 15.26 6.12
N ARG A 370 15.80 16.18 5.29
CA ARG A 370 14.38 16.53 5.22
C ARG A 370 13.77 16.04 3.95
N VAL A 371 12.74 15.20 4.08
CA VAL A 371 11.94 14.70 2.95
C VAL A 371 10.52 15.16 3.18
N ARG A 372 10.14 16.29 2.59
CA ARG A 372 8.85 16.95 2.83
C ARG A 372 7.79 16.56 1.81
N TRP A 373 6.56 16.60 2.25
CA TRP A 373 5.41 16.54 1.38
C TRP A 373 4.58 17.82 1.49
N ASP A 374 4.44 18.53 0.37
CA ASP A 374 3.59 19.71 0.24
C ASP A 374 2.67 19.53 -0.99
N PRO A 375 1.38 19.18 -0.78
CA PRO A 375 0.43 18.98 -1.86
C PRO A 375 0.18 20.26 -2.70
N LYS A 376 0.55 21.42 -2.18
CA LYS A 376 0.44 22.72 -2.88
C LYS A 376 1.71 23.09 -3.66
N ALA A 377 2.75 22.28 -3.57
CA ALA A 377 4.02 22.53 -4.27
C ALA A 377 3.93 22.26 -5.79
N GLU A 378 2.75 22.28 -6.39
CA GLU A 378 2.51 22.02 -7.81
C GLU A 378 3.47 22.82 -8.69
N GLY A 379 4.38 22.12 -9.35
CA GLY A 379 5.32 22.68 -10.30
C GLY A 379 6.47 23.51 -9.69
N ARG A 380 6.51 23.69 -8.38
CA ARG A 380 7.64 24.29 -7.67
C ARG A 380 8.66 23.24 -7.25
N THR A 381 9.16 22.42 -8.16
CA THR A 381 10.56 22.07 -8.00
C THR A 381 11.27 23.41 -7.98
N THR A 382 11.64 23.87 -6.80
CA THR A 382 12.46 25.05 -6.67
C THR A 382 13.66 24.84 -7.58
N ARG A 383 13.66 25.50 -8.73
CA ARG A 383 14.78 25.59 -9.67
C ARG A 383 15.90 26.44 -9.04
N LYS A 384 16.16 26.25 -7.76
CA LYS A 384 17.48 26.52 -7.23
C LYS A 384 18.35 25.43 -7.82
N LYS A 385 19.34 25.82 -8.62
CA LYS A 385 20.36 24.90 -9.16
C LYS A 385 20.74 23.96 -8.03
N HIS A 386 20.34 22.67 -8.13
CA HIS A 386 20.63 21.66 -7.11
C HIS A 386 22.15 21.54 -6.98
N THR A 387 22.68 22.20 -6.00
CA THR A 387 24.05 21.98 -5.54
C THR A 387 24.09 20.67 -4.75
N ARG A 388 25.27 20.10 -4.52
CA ARG A 388 25.44 18.83 -3.77
C ARG A 388 24.74 18.78 -2.40
N GLN A 389 24.38 19.93 -1.83
CA GLN A 389 23.66 20.07 -0.53
C GLN A 389 22.15 19.82 -0.63
N ASP A 390 21.56 19.88 -1.83
CA ASP A 390 20.09 19.87 -2.00
C ASP A 390 19.42 18.49 -1.86
N VAL A 391 20.19 17.39 -1.82
CA VAL A 391 19.63 16.04 -1.64
C VAL A 391 19.16 15.79 -0.21
N ASN A 392 19.63 16.54 0.75
CA ASN A 392 19.24 16.44 2.15
C ASN A 392 18.02 17.31 2.51
N ASP A 393 17.49 18.09 1.57
CA ASP A 393 16.31 18.91 1.74
C ASP A 393 15.48 18.88 0.46
N VAL A 394 14.49 17.98 0.40
CA VAL A 394 13.68 17.74 -0.78
C VAL A 394 12.19 17.81 -0.46
N THR A 395 11.40 18.37 -1.39
CA THR A 395 9.94 18.46 -1.25
C THR A 395 9.27 17.81 -2.45
N PHE A 396 8.28 16.97 -2.17
CA PHE A 396 7.42 16.29 -3.13
C PHE A 396 6.00 16.87 -3.09
N SER A 397 5.32 16.97 -4.22
CA SER A 397 3.89 17.29 -4.29
C SER A 397 3.02 16.04 -4.22
N GLU A 398 3.57 14.90 -4.63
CA GLU A 398 2.89 13.61 -4.58
C GLU A 398 3.35 12.78 -3.39
N ARG A 399 2.36 12.18 -2.69
CA ARG A 399 2.60 11.47 -1.44
C ARG A 399 3.44 10.19 -1.63
N ILE A 400 3.21 9.46 -2.70
CA ILE A 400 3.86 8.17 -2.91
C ILE A 400 5.36 8.32 -3.15
N PRO A 401 5.86 9.19 -4.07
CA PRO A 401 7.29 9.47 -4.19
C PRO A 401 7.91 10.01 -2.89
N HIS A 402 7.16 10.79 -2.11
CA HIS A 402 7.57 11.22 -0.79
C HIS A 402 7.82 10.04 0.13
N LYS A 403 6.84 9.14 0.34
CA LYS A 403 6.98 7.96 1.20
C LYS A 403 8.12 7.06 0.75
N GLU A 404 8.21 6.78 -0.54
CA GLU A 404 9.31 5.97 -1.10
C GLU A 404 10.69 6.58 -0.77
N THR A 405 10.83 7.90 -0.85
CA THR A 405 12.09 8.58 -0.52
C THR A 405 12.35 8.57 0.98
N LEU A 406 11.34 8.84 1.79
CA LEU A 406 11.43 8.89 3.25
C LEU A 406 11.86 7.56 3.86
N LEU A 407 11.27 6.45 3.36
CA LEU A 407 11.42 5.13 3.97
C LEU A 407 12.62 4.34 3.45
N ARG A 408 13.17 4.70 2.29
CA ARG A 408 14.36 4.04 1.73
C ARG A 408 15.64 4.45 2.46
N ASN A 409 16.65 3.60 2.43
CA ASN A 409 17.95 3.82 3.08
C ASN A 409 17.83 4.15 4.57
N ALA A 410 16.86 3.56 5.28
CA ALA A 410 16.80 3.66 6.72
C ALA A 410 17.72 2.61 7.38
N SER A 411 18.47 3.02 8.40
CA SER A 411 19.16 2.12 9.32
C SER A 411 18.25 1.63 10.44
N ALA A 412 17.29 2.47 10.84
CA ALA A 412 16.22 2.18 11.79
C ALA A 412 15.06 3.16 11.57
N TYR A 413 13.90 2.82 12.11
CA TYR A 413 12.72 3.68 12.13
C TYR A 413 12.34 4.02 13.58
N VAL A 414 12.05 5.27 13.85
CA VAL A 414 11.54 5.77 15.15
C VAL A 414 10.20 6.45 14.89
N VAL A 415 9.13 5.89 15.42
CA VAL A 415 7.76 6.36 15.17
C VAL A 415 7.23 7.04 16.41
N LEU A 416 7.02 8.35 16.32
CA LEU A 416 6.40 9.16 17.37
C LEU A 416 4.87 9.00 17.32
N PRO A 417 4.16 9.18 18.44
CA PRO A 417 2.70 9.25 18.42
C PRO A 417 2.19 10.24 17.38
N ASP A 418 1.23 9.84 16.55
CA ASP A 418 0.69 10.71 15.51
C ASP A 418 -0.75 10.33 15.16
N SER A 419 -1.39 11.20 14.42
CA SER A 419 -2.68 11.02 13.79
C SER A 419 -2.63 9.91 12.69
N ALA A 420 -3.36 10.09 11.62
CA ALA A 420 -3.40 9.15 10.50
C ALA A 420 -2.06 9.03 9.75
N ARG A 421 -1.27 10.12 9.63
CA ARG A 421 -0.05 10.14 8.79
C ARG A 421 1.03 9.20 9.32
N GLY A 422 1.36 9.28 10.60
CA GLY A 422 2.37 8.40 11.21
C GLY A 422 1.96 6.93 11.17
N LYS A 423 0.65 6.64 11.30
CA LYS A 423 0.12 5.27 11.13
C LYS A 423 0.24 4.77 9.70
N ASP A 424 0.00 5.62 8.71
CA ASP A 424 0.17 5.29 7.29
C ASP A 424 1.64 5.02 6.93
N GLU A 425 2.56 5.84 7.42
CA GLU A 425 3.99 5.62 7.24
C GLU A 425 4.44 4.32 7.89
N LEU A 426 3.97 4.04 9.12
CA LEU A 426 4.22 2.77 9.82
C LEU A 426 3.67 1.56 9.05
N ALA A 427 2.42 1.62 8.59
CA ALA A 427 1.81 0.55 7.81
C ALA A 427 2.56 0.30 6.50
N THR A 428 3.03 1.36 5.83
CA THR A 428 3.86 1.25 4.62
C THR A 428 5.20 0.55 4.92
N VAL A 429 5.87 0.89 6.03
CA VAL A 429 7.12 0.20 6.44
C VAL A 429 6.86 -1.28 6.67
N LEU A 430 5.84 -1.61 7.46
CA LEU A 430 5.48 -3.00 7.79
C LEU A 430 5.12 -3.81 6.53
N CYS A 431 4.29 -3.25 5.66
CA CYS A 431 3.93 -3.87 4.39
C CYS A 431 5.17 -4.11 3.50
N GLN A 432 6.08 -3.15 3.39
CA GLN A 432 7.26 -3.27 2.55
C GLN A 432 8.31 -4.23 3.14
N ILE A 433 8.44 -4.32 4.46
CA ILE A 433 9.29 -5.34 5.11
C ILE A 433 8.69 -6.73 4.91
N GLN A 434 7.38 -6.90 5.11
CA GLN A 434 6.69 -8.18 4.92
C GLN A 434 6.79 -8.69 3.47
N THR A 435 6.73 -7.79 2.51
CA THR A 435 6.85 -8.13 1.08
C THR A 435 8.31 -8.19 0.57
N GLY A 436 9.31 -8.05 1.45
CA GLY A 436 10.73 -8.11 1.10
C GLY A 436 11.24 -6.90 0.29
N LYS A 437 10.46 -5.83 0.19
CA LYS A 437 10.85 -4.59 -0.52
C LYS A 437 11.69 -3.64 0.31
N LEU A 438 11.61 -3.77 1.64
CA LEU A 438 12.51 -3.14 2.59
C LEU A 438 13.17 -4.24 3.44
N PRO A 439 14.44 -4.05 3.81
CA PRO A 439 15.10 -4.96 4.74
C PRO A 439 14.51 -4.84 6.14
N ARG A 440 14.54 -5.91 6.92
CA ARG A 440 14.19 -5.87 8.35
C ARG A 440 15.15 -4.94 9.08
N ARG A 441 14.63 -3.89 9.70
CA ARG A 441 15.36 -2.90 10.49
C ARG A 441 14.66 -2.69 11.82
N PRO A 442 15.36 -2.25 12.89
CA PRO A 442 14.71 -1.87 14.14
C PRO A 442 13.60 -0.84 13.89
N LEU A 443 12.43 -1.09 14.46
CA LEU A 443 11.27 -0.23 14.35
C LEU A 443 10.78 0.08 15.77
N LEU A 444 11.06 1.30 16.25
CA LEU A 444 10.81 1.76 17.59
C LEU A 444 9.52 2.58 17.63
N LEU A 445 8.59 2.19 18.50
CA LEU A 445 7.36 2.91 18.76
C LEU A 445 7.51 3.68 20.08
N VAL A 446 7.64 4.98 19.99
CA VAL A 446 7.83 5.88 21.16
C VAL A 446 6.50 6.10 21.86
N ASP A 447 6.47 5.99 23.17
CA ASP A 447 5.26 6.02 24.04
C ASP A 447 4.40 4.74 23.88
N SER A 448 4.75 3.72 24.64
CA SER A 448 4.01 2.45 24.68
C SER A 448 2.54 2.65 25.03
N SER A 449 2.23 3.62 25.84
CA SER A 449 0.88 3.91 26.28
C SER A 449 -0.02 4.42 25.16
N TYR A 450 0.55 5.03 24.13
CA TYR A 450 -0.14 5.40 22.90
C TYR A 450 -0.25 4.22 21.92
N TRP A 451 0.87 3.54 21.67
CA TRP A 451 0.94 2.55 20.60
C TRP A 451 0.38 1.18 20.97
N ARG A 452 0.53 0.74 22.24
CA ARG A 452 0.12 -0.61 22.67
C ARG A 452 -1.35 -0.91 22.36
N PRO A 453 -2.34 -0.05 22.70
CA PRO A 453 -3.73 -0.33 22.37
C PRO A 453 -3.98 -0.51 20.85
N ILE A 454 -3.23 0.24 20.02
CA ILE A 454 -3.31 0.16 18.55
C ILE A 454 -2.73 -1.16 18.07
N VAL A 455 -1.51 -1.48 18.49
CA VAL A 455 -0.79 -2.70 18.09
C VAL A 455 -1.51 -3.95 18.57
N ASP A 456 -2.00 -3.96 19.82
CA ASP A 456 -2.79 -5.06 20.38
C ASP A 456 -4.10 -5.27 19.59
N SER A 457 -4.70 -4.21 19.06
CA SER A 457 -5.88 -4.34 18.20
C SER A 457 -5.54 -4.97 16.85
N TRP A 458 -4.40 -4.62 16.26
CA TRP A 458 -3.90 -5.23 15.03
C TRP A 458 -3.54 -6.70 15.23
N GLU A 459 -2.82 -7.02 16.32
CA GLU A 459 -2.45 -8.39 16.65
C GLU A 459 -3.69 -9.29 16.77
N ARG A 460 -4.68 -8.87 17.55
CA ARG A 460 -5.94 -9.61 17.71
C ARG A 460 -6.70 -9.80 16.39
N ALA A 461 -6.69 -8.78 15.53
CA ALA A 461 -7.43 -8.82 14.29
C ALA A 461 -6.71 -9.62 13.19
N MET A 462 -5.38 -9.55 13.12
CA MET A 462 -4.61 -10.04 11.98
C MET A 462 -3.86 -11.35 12.24
N VAL A 463 -3.58 -11.70 13.51
CA VAL A 463 -2.83 -12.92 13.90
C VAL A 463 -3.75 -14.03 14.41
N GLY A 464 -5.05 -13.75 14.59
CA GLY A 464 -6.03 -14.67 15.19
C GLY A 464 -6.13 -16.04 14.50
N GLU A 465 -6.62 -17.05 15.23
CA GLU A 465 -6.74 -18.44 14.77
C GLU A 465 -7.60 -18.58 13.49
N ASN A 466 -8.53 -17.67 13.26
CA ASN A 466 -9.44 -17.67 12.11
C ASN A 466 -8.98 -16.81 10.93
N HIS A 467 -7.98 -15.95 11.14
CA HIS A 467 -7.45 -15.01 10.16
C HIS A 467 -5.95 -14.79 10.39
N ALA A 468 -5.12 -15.58 9.73
CA ALA A 468 -3.67 -15.37 9.73
C ALA A 468 -3.27 -14.46 8.57
N ASP A 469 -3.70 -13.18 8.59
CA ASP A 469 -3.33 -12.21 7.56
C ASP A 469 -1.86 -11.80 7.64
N ILE A 470 -1.26 -11.90 8.83
CA ILE A 470 0.17 -11.68 9.06
C ILE A 470 0.74 -12.83 9.91
N ALA A 471 2.05 -13.02 9.85
CA ALA A 471 2.72 -13.97 10.72
C ALA A 471 2.99 -13.34 12.10
N PRO A 472 2.96 -14.13 13.21
CA PRO A 472 3.30 -13.61 14.54
C PRO A 472 4.67 -12.91 14.58
N GLU A 473 5.64 -13.40 13.80
CA GLU A 473 6.99 -12.85 13.68
C GLU A 473 7.01 -11.45 13.05
N ASP A 474 5.97 -11.06 12.33
CA ASP A 474 5.83 -9.70 11.78
C ASP A 474 5.52 -8.69 12.90
N MET A 475 4.84 -9.11 13.98
CA MET A 475 4.60 -8.28 15.17
C MET A 475 5.86 -8.07 16.01
N GLU A 476 6.82 -8.99 15.99
CA GLU A 476 8.09 -8.87 16.68
C GLU A 476 9.00 -7.74 16.12
N LEU A 477 8.67 -7.21 14.94
CA LEU A 477 9.34 -6.04 14.38
C LEU A 477 9.11 -4.79 15.24
N LEU A 478 7.97 -4.72 15.95
CA LEU A 478 7.54 -3.55 16.70
C LEU A 478 8.14 -3.55 18.11
N ARG A 479 8.94 -2.55 18.43
CA ARG A 479 9.57 -2.40 19.74
C ARG A 479 9.08 -1.13 20.43
N PHE A 480 8.37 -1.29 21.53
CA PHE A 480 7.94 -0.14 22.33
C PHE A 480 9.11 0.43 23.13
N VAL A 481 9.25 1.75 23.13
CA VAL A 481 10.31 2.47 23.85
C VAL A 481 9.72 3.64 24.63
N ASP A 482 9.98 3.63 25.94
CA ASP A 482 9.54 4.65 26.89
C ASP A 482 10.73 5.36 27.56
N SER A 483 11.95 4.95 27.21
CA SER A 483 13.18 5.57 27.70
C SER A 483 14.28 5.57 26.66
N LEU A 484 15.27 6.46 26.86
CA LEU A 484 16.46 6.52 26.02
C LEU A 484 17.27 5.22 26.08
N GLU A 485 17.33 4.57 27.23
CA GLU A 485 18.06 3.32 27.44
C GLU A 485 17.47 2.19 26.59
N GLN A 486 16.13 2.04 26.57
CA GLN A 486 15.46 1.08 25.70
C GLN A 486 15.71 1.38 24.21
N ALA A 487 15.71 2.66 23.83
CA ALA A 487 16.03 3.05 22.47
C ALA A 487 17.48 2.74 22.08
N LYS A 488 18.45 2.98 22.98
CA LYS A 488 19.86 2.63 22.79
C LYS A 488 20.07 1.14 22.60
N GLU A 489 19.39 0.32 23.39
CA GLU A 489 19.44 -1.15 23.27
C GLU A 489 18.91 -1.58 21.90
N ALA A 490 17.75 -1.04 21.48
CA ALA A 490 17.13 -1.40 20.20
C ALA A 490 17.95 -0.91 18.98
N LEU A 491 18.62 0.24 19.08
CA LEU A 491 19.39 0.84 18.00
C LEU A 491 20.83 0.34 17.92
N GLY A 492 21.40 -0.18 19.02
CA GLY A 492 22.84 -0.46 19.13
C GLY A 492 23.40 -1.36 18.02
N GLY A 493 22.66 -2.39 17.63
CA GLY A 493 23.05 -3.26 16.53
C GLY A 493 22.97 -2.60 15.14
N ALA A 494 22.07 -1.66 14.97
CA ALA A 494 21.87 -0.96 13.69
C ALA A 494 22.87 0.19 13.46
N LEU A 495 23.33 0.82 14.54
CA LEU A 495 24.29 1.93 14.47
C LEU A 495 25.74 1.45 14.37
N ASN A 496 26.08 0.35 15.05
CA ASN A 496 27.43 -0.23 15.01
C ASN A 496 27.83 -0.79 13.63
N GLY A 497 26.86 -1.13 12.78
CA GLY A 497 27.09 -1.53 11.39
C GLY A 497 27.35 -0.37 10.42
N ALA A 498 27.04 0.87 10.83
CA ALA A 498 27.25 2.06 10.00
C ALA A 498 28.71 2.59 10.05
N SER A 499 29.49 2.17 11.06
CA SER A 499 30.85 2.67 11.33
C SER A 499 31.99 1.76 10.85
N ALA A 500 31.73 0.66 10.16
CA ALA A 500 32.80 -0.12 9.51
C ALA A 500 33.12 0.50 8.13
N PRO A 501 34.28 1.16 7.95
CA PRO A 501 34.72 1.49 6.60
C PRO A 501 34.94 0.17 5.85
N THR A 502 34.22 -0.01 4.75
CA THR A 502 34.55 -1.10 3.82
C THR A 502 35.95 -0.85 3.28
N ALA A 503 36.87 -1.72 3.69
CA ALA A 503 38.20 -1.81 3.15
C ALA A 503 38.17 -2.19 1.66
#